data_8e55ef74c4bdae432cd29a9e56462b49
#
_entry.id   8e55ef74c4bdae432cd29a9e56462b49
#
_cell.length_a   1.000
_cell.length_b   1.000
_cell.length_c   1.000
_cell.angle_alpha   90.00
_cell.angle_beta   90.00
_cell.angle_gamma   90.00
#
_symmetry.space_group_name_H-M   'P 1'
#
loop_
_entity.id
_entity.type
_entity.pdbx_description
1 polymer ?
#
loop_
_entity_poly.entity_id
_entity_poly.type
_entity_poly.pdbx_seq_one_letter_code
_entity_poly.pdbx_strand_id
1 'polypeptide(L)'
;MTLISESNRHYNIIFTESHISRNSMLRFKLALLITVSHLMLFAQQVPVFTAGTEGHKSYRIPAIIRLSNGQLLAFAEGRVDGSGDFGNINIVLKRSNDQGKTWSPITTVVNYDSLQAGNPAPVADYTDPTFPQGRIFLFYNTGNNHEG
;
A
#
# COMPACT_ATOMS: atom_id res chain seq x y z
N MET A 1 -80.81 7.10 -47.74
CA MET A 1 -80.12 8.23 -47.08
C MET A 1 -79.83 7.79 -45.63
N THR A 2 -78.65 7.22 -45.41
CA THR A 2 -78.32 6.54 -44.14
C THR A 2 -77.36 7.47 -43.37
N LEU A 3 -77.76 7.95 -42.21
CA LEU A 3 -76.96 8.74 -41.32
C LEU A 3 -76.10 7.83 -40.46
N ILE A 4 -74.78 7.95 -40.58
CA ILE A 4 -73.81 7.27 -39.71
C ILE A 4 -73.57 8.19 -38.51
N SER A 5 -73.93 7.72 -37.30
CA SER A 5 -73.65 8.34 -36.05
C SER A 5 -72.17 8.04 -35.65
N GLU A 6 -71.31 9.07 -35.58
CA GLU A 6 -70.01 8.93 -35.01
C GLU A 6 -70.03 8.85 -33.49
N SER A 7 -69.60 7.74 -32.96
CA SER A 7 -69.42 7.51 -31.53
C SER A 7 -68.14 8.13 -31.08
N ASN A 8 -68.17 9.24 -30.31
CA ASN A 8 -67.07 9.84 -29.61
C ASN A 8 -66.55 8.90 -28.51
N ARG A 9 -65.44 8.21 -28.76
CA ARG A 9 -64.73 7.48 -27.72
C ARG A 9 -63.78 8.44 -26.98
N HIS A 10 -64.11 8.82 -25.75
CA HIS A 10 -63.29 9.49 -24.87
C HIS A 10 -62.26 8.49 -24.30
N TYR A 11 -60.96 8.66 -24.64
CA TYR A 11 -59.87 7.93 -24.02
C TYR A 11 -59.48 8.68 -22.74
N ASN A 12 -59.81 8.14 -21.58
CA ASN A 12 -59.27 8.61 -20.29
C ASN A 12 -57.87 8.04 -20.10
N ILE A 13 -56.86 8.89 -20.26
CA ILE A 13 -55.47 8.54 -19.88
C ILE A 13 -55.42 8.65 -18.37
N ILE A 14 -55.39 7.52 -17.68
CA ILE A 14 -55.15 7.47 -16.22
C ILE A 14 -53.64 7.49 -16.00
N PHE A 15 -53.13 8.62 -15.53
CA PHE A 15 -51.78 8.67 -14.99
C PHE A 15 -51.81 8.04 -13.61
N THR A 16 -51.27 6.82 -13.47
CA THR A 16 -51.01 6.24 -12.16
C THR A 16 -49.75 6.86 -11.60
N GLU A 17 -49.88 7.81 -10.68
CA GLU A 17 -48.74 8.25 -9.87
C GLU A 17 -48.25 7.08 -9.03
N SER A 18 -47.08 6.58 -9.33
CA SER A 18 -46.43 5.58 -8.50
C SER A 18 -45.96 6.24 -7.20
N HIS A 19 -46.74 6.12 -6.14
CA HIS A 19 -46.31 6.52 -4.80
C HIS A 19 -45.15 5.65 -4.36
N ILE A 20 -43.91 6.14 -4.56
CA ILE A 20 -42.73 5.53 -3.98
C ILE A 20 -42.85 5.66 -2.45
N SER A 21 -43.04 4.53 -1.78
CA SER A 21 -43.21 4.47 -0.34
C SER A 21 -42.01 5.14 0.37
N ARG A 22 -42.30 5.90 1.45
CA ARG A 22 -41.25 6.50 2.30
C ARG A 22 -40.18 5.49 2.70
N ASN A 23 -40.53 4.26 2.92
CA ASN A 23 -39.64 3.17 3.29
C ASN A 23 -38.73 2.74 2.12
N SER A 24 -39.20 2.79 0.87
CA SER A 24 -38.36 2.49 -0.30
C SER A 24 -37.32 3.61 -0.53
N MET A 25 -37.71 4.88 -0.38
CA MET A 25 -36.74 6.00 -0.44
C MET A 25 -35.67 5.94 0.65
N LEU A 26 -36.05 5.56 1.87
CA LEU A 26 -35.10 5.39 2.97
C LEU A 26 -34.11 4.25 2.69
N ARG A 27 -34.59 3.13 2.15
CA ARG A 27 -33.75 2.00 1.75
C ARG A 27 -32.78 2.38 0.63
N PHE A 28 -33.22 3.15 -0.36
CA PHE A 28 -32.36 3.67 -1.44
C PHE A 28 -31.28 4.61 -0.90
N LYS A 29 -31.62 5.53 0.00
CA LYS A 29 -30.66 6.44 0.62
C LYS A 29 -29.63 5.67 1.46
N LEU A 30 -30.07 4.67 2.22
CA LEU A 30 -29.18 3.84 3.04
C LEU A 30 -28.25 2.98 2.14
N ALA A 31 -28.77 2.37 1.08
CA ALA A 31 -27.97 1.62 0.11
C ALA A 31 -26.94 2.51 -0.58
N LEU A 32 -27.32 3.71 -1.00
CA LEU A 32 -26.41 4.69 -1.61
C LEU A 32 -25.31 5.11 -0.62
N LEU A 33 -25.65 5.36 0.65
CA LEU A 33 -24.69 5.73 1.68
C LEU A 33 -23.66 4.61 1.93
N ILE A 34 -24.13 3.35 1.98
CA ILE A 34 -23.26 2.18 2.14
C ILE A 34 -22.35 2.03 0.92
N THR A 35 -22.87 2.20 -0.30
CA THR A 35 -22.07 2.10 -1.53
C THR A 35 -20.99 3.20 -1.59
N VAL A 36 -21.33 4.44 -1.23
CA VAL A 36 -20.36 5.56 -1.18
C VAL A 36 -19.31 5.34 -0.12
N SER A 37 -19.66 4.78 1.05
CA SER A 37 -18.68 4.49 2.11
C SER A 37 -17.67 3.41 1.69
N HIS A 38 -18.07 2.44 0.87
CA HIS A 38 -17.16 1.41 0.34
C HIS A 38 -16.21 1.95 -0.74
N LEU A 39 -16.61 2.97 -1.49
CA LEU A 39 -15.76 3.62 -2.50
C LEU A 39 -14.64 4.48 -1.88
N MET A 40 -14.73 4.83 -0.60
CA MET A 40 -13.70 5.61 0.10
C MET A 40 -12.60 4.77 0.77
N LEU A 41 -12.66 3.45 0.67
CA LEU A 41 -11.60 2.53 1.10
C LEU A 41 -10.48 2.46 0.04
N PHE A 42 -9.94 3.60 -0.38
CA PHE A 42 -8.67 3.60 -1.10
C PHE A 42 -7.58 3.14 -0.12
N ALA A 43 -6.87 2.08 -0.47
CA ALA A 43 -5.67 1.70 0.25
C ALA A 43 -4.70 2.89 0.20
N GLN A 44 -4.51 3.57 1.33
CA GLN A 44 -3.55 4.64 1.44
C GLN A 44 -2.16 4.04 1.29
N GLN A 45 -1.49 4.32 0.18
CA GLN A 45 -0.10 3.93 -0.01
C GLN A 45 0.80 4.85 0.82
N VAL A 46 1.56 4.26 1.73
CA VAL A 46 2.57 4.97 2.52
C VAL A 46 3.93 4.65 1.94
N PRO A 47 4.66 5.61 1.36
CA PRO A 47 6.00 5.36 0.86
C PRO A 47 6.94 5.08 2.04
N VAL A 48 7.66 3.96 1.99
CA VAL A 48 8.66 3.60 3.02
C VAL A 48 9.96 4.35 2.76
N PHE A 49 10.44 4.32 1.53
CA PHE A 49 11.65 4.99 1.09
C PHE A 49 11.31 5.92 -0.08
N THR A 50 11.74 7.18 0.02
CA THR A 50 11.51 8.19 -1.02
C THR A 50 12.85 8.65 -1.59
N ALA A 51 13.05 8.48 -2.89
CA ALA A 51 14.27 8.91 -3.56
C ALA A 51 14.55 10.41 -3.34
N GLY A 52 15.82 10.76 -3.16
CA GLY A 52 16.25 12.14 -2.90
C GLY A 52 16.06 12.60 -1.45
N THR A 53 15.70 11.72 -0.53
CA THR A 53 15.52 12.05 0.89
C THR A 53 16.51 11.31 1.78
N GLU A 54 16.68 11.75 3.02
CA GLU A 54 17.45 11.10 4.10
C GLU A 54 18.87 10.71 3.67
N GLY A 55 19.51 11.56 2.83
CA GLY A 55 20.93 11.40 2.42
C GLY A 55 21.18 10.44 1.25
N HIS A 56 20.15 9.90 0.63
CA HIS A 56 20.28 8.95 -0.48
C HIS A 56 19.56 9.46 -1.73
N LYS A 57 20.22 9.39 -2.89
CA LYS A 57 19.64 9.79 -4.17
C LYS A 57 18.58 8.80 -4.68
N SER A 58 18.74 7.52 -4.34
CA SER A 58 17.76 6.50 -4.71
C SER A 58 17.76 5.34 -3.71
N TYR A 59 16.68 4.54 -3.76
CA TYR A 59 16.53 3.32 -2.98
C TYR A 59 16.13 2.18 -3.92
N ARG A 60 16.75 1.02 -3.73
CA ARG A 60 16.44 -0.18 -4.53
C ARG A 60 16.51 -1.44 -3.66
N ILE A 61 16.10 -2.56 -4.26
CA ILE A 61 16.17 -3.91 -3.65
C ILE A 61 15.55 -3.92 -2.24
N PRO A 62 14.28 -3.55 -2.08
CA PRO A 62 13.65 -3.55 -0.77
C PRO A 62 13.40 -4.96 -0.27
N ALA A 63 13.58 -5.17 1.02
CA ALA A 63 13.17 -6.37 1.73
C ALA A 63 12.40 -5.98 3.00
N ILE A 64 11.35 -6.70 3.34
CA ILE A 64 10.55 -6.44 4.52
C ILE A 64 10.29 -7.73 5.28
N ILE A 65 10.42 -7.68 6.60
CA ILE A 65 10.02 -8.77 7.48
C ILE A 65 9.09 -8.26 8.58
N ARG A 66 8.22 -9.16 9.04
CA ARG A 66 7.38 -8.93 10.22
C ARG A 66 7.91 -9.77 11.37
N LEU A 67 8.14 -9.13 12.51
CA LEU A 67 8.56 -9.78 13.73
C LEU A 67 7.36 -10.39 14.47
N SER A 68 7.63 -11.30 15.41
CA SER A 68 6.60 -11.97 16.23
C SER A 68 5.75 -10.99 17.05
N ASN A 69 6.34 -9.87 17.47
CA ASN A 69 5.64 -8.79 18.18
C ASN A 69 4.80 -7.88 17.27
N GLY A 70 4.75 -8.17 15.96
CA GLY A 70 4.00 -7.40 14.96
C GLY A 70 4.75 -6.22 14.35
N GLN A 71 5.93 -5.85 14.83
CA GLN A 71 6.76 -4.81 14.25
C GLN A 71 7.20 -5.18 12.82
N LEU A 72 7.20 -4.20 11.92
CA LEU A 72 7.75 -4.35 10.58
C LEU A 72 9.15 -3.73 10.52
N LEU A 73 10.05 -4.44 9.85
CA LEU A 73 11.39 -3.97 9.50
C LEU A 73 11.52 -3.93 7.99
N ALA A 74 11.75 -2.75 7.43
CA ALA A 74 11.97 -2.55 6.00
C ALA A 74 13.42 -2.20 5.75
N PHE A 75 14.10 -3.02 4.96
CA PHE A 75 15.47 -2.82 4.51
C PHE A 75 15.48 -2.38 3.06
N ALA A 76 16.49 -1.62 2.66
CA ALA A 76 16.76 -1.30 1.26
C ALA A 76 18.23 -0.98 1.06
N GLU A 77 18.65 -0.99 -0.20
CA GLU A 77 19.85 -0.31 -0.62
C GLU A 77 19.60 1.19 -0.65
N GLY A 78 20.28 1.95 0.18
CA GLY A 78 20.35 3.40 0.13
C GLY A 78 21.55 3.83 -0.70
N ARG A 79 21.30 4.34 -1.91
CA ARG A 79 22.32 4.71 -2.88
C ARG A 79 22.65 6.20 -2.77
N VAL A 80 23.84 6.52 -2.34
CA VAL A 80 24.25 7.89 -2.01
C VAL A 80 24.46 8.73 -3.27
N ASP A 81 25.14 8.17 -4.28
CA ASP A 81 25.62 8.96 -5.41
C ASP A 81 24.69 8.95 -6.64
N GLY A 82 23.81 7.99 -6.72
CA GLY A 82 22.93 7.86 -7.89
C GLY A 82 22.03 6.64 -7.85
N SER A 83 21.72 6.07 -9.03
CA SER A 83 20.93 4.86 -9.21
C SER A 83 21.71 3.65 -9.68
N GLY A 84 23.05 3.81 -9.88
CA GLY A 84 23.95 2.76 -10.32
C GLY A 84 24.09 1.62 -9.33
N ASP A 85 24.51 0.45 -9.78
CA ASP A 85 24.61 -0.77 -8.97
C ASP A 85 25.97 -0.88 -8.22
N PHE A 86 26.84 0.09 -8.37
CA PHE A 86 28.16 0.14 -7.75
C PHE A 86 28.40 1.49 -7.07
N GLY A 87 29.37 1.54 -6.15
CA GLY A 87 29.76 2.74 -5.42
C GLY A 87 29.24 2.77 -4.00
N ASN A 88 29.04 3.96 -3.46
CA ASN A 88 28.58 4.15 -2.08
C ASN A 88 27.10 3.73 -1.95
N ILE A 89 26.89 2.47 -1.63
CA ILE A 89 25.57 1.86 -1.41
C ILE A 89 25.53 1.27 -0.01
N ASN A 90 24.61 1.77 0.80
CA ASN A 90 24.44 1.36 2.19
C ASN A 90 23.21 0.44 2.32
N ILE A 91 23.20 -0.47 3.29
CA ILE A 91 21.95 -1.08 3.71
C ILE A 91 21.34 -0.21 4.79
N VAL A 92 20.12 0.23 4.52
CA VAL A 92 19.34 1.07 5.42
C VAL A 92 18.10 0.33 5.92
N LEU A 93 17.61 0.77 7.09
CA LEU A 93 16.49 0.17 7.79
C LEU A 93 15.53 1.25 8.25
N LYS A 94 14.23 1.00 8.06
CA LYS A 94 13.14 1.68 8.76
C LYS A 94 12.28 0.70 9.54
N ARG A 95 11.66 1.17 10.61
CA ARG A 95 10.80 0.38 11.50
C ARG A 95 9.40 0.96 11.53
N SER A 96 8.40 0.08 11.58
CA SER A 96 7.01 0.46 11.83
C SER A 96 6.43 -0.37 12.96
N ASN A 97 5.77 0.31 13.90
CA ASN A 97 5.05 -0.32 15.03
C ASN A 97 3.53 -0.32 14.85
N ASP A 98 3.02 0.20 13.74
CA ASP A 98 1.61 0.45 13.47
C ASP A 98 1.14 -0.18 12.14
N GLN A 99 1.73 -1.32 11.79
CA GLN A 99 1.40 -2.09 10.59
C GLN A 99 1.68 -1.34 9.27
N GLY A 100 2.73 -0.50 9.24
CA GLY A 100 3.17 0.20 8.05
C GLY A 100 2.49 1.56 7.82
N LYS A 101 1.69 2.06 8.75
CA LYS A 101 1.06 3.37 8.64
C LYS A 101 2.05 4.52 8.80
N THR A 102 3.03 4.32 9.71
CA THR A 102 4.15 5.25 9.88
C THR A 102 5.47 4.49 9.97
N TRP A 103 6.56 5.18 9.63
CA TRP A 103 7.91 4.62 9.60
C TRP A 103 8.88 5.53 10.33
N SER A 104 9.84 4.92 11.02
CA SER A 104 10.94 5.64 11.67
C SER A 104 11.83 6.38 10.65
N PRO A 105 12.63 7.34 11.07
CA PRO A 105 13.78 7.79 10.29
C PRO A 105 14.69 6.61 9.91
N ILE A 106 15.50 6.80 8.87
CA ILE A 106 16.47 5.81 8.42
C ILE A 106 17.52 5.55 9.52
N THR A 107 17.85 4.27 9.66
CA THR A 107 19.07 3.79 10.34
C THR A 107 19.96 3.12 9.31
N THR A 108 21.20 3.57 9.14
CA THR A 108 22.19 2.85 8.35
C THR A 108 22.65 1.61 9.12
N VAL A 109 22.49 0.44 8.53
CA VAL A 109 22.82 -0.85 9.15
C VAL A 109 24.20 -1.33 8.69
N VAL A 110 24.49 -1.15 7.40
CA VAL A 110 25.79 -1.50 6.81
C VAL A 110 26.25 -0.33 5.95
N ASN A 111 27.50 0.06 6.14
CA ASN A 111 28.19 1.07 5.34
C ASN A 111 29.66 0.69 5.18
N TYR A 112 30.13 0.68 3.95
CA TYR A 112 31.53 0.47 3.58
C TYR A 112 32.09 1.67 2.80
N ASP A 113 31.52 2.84 2.99
CA ASP A 113 31.88 4.12 2.34
C ASP A 113 31.81 4.04 0.81
N SER A 114 32.91 3.66 0.14
CA SER A 114 32.97 3.61 -1.34
C SER A 114 32.56 2.27 -1.93
N LEU A 115 32.31 1.25 -1.10
CA LEU A 115 31.90 -0.07 -1.57
C LEU A 115 30.40 -0.26 -1.46
N GLN A 116 29.86 -1.10 -2.33
CA GLN A 116 28.50 -1.54 -2.26
C GLN A 116 28.27 -2.47 -1.06
N ALA A 117 27.20 -2.22 -0.30
CA ALA A 117 26.50 -3.20 0.51
C ALA A 117 25.11 -3.38 -0.08
N GLY A 118 24.83 -4.54 -0.67
CA GLY A 118 23.65 -4.74 -1.49
C GLY A 118 22.88 -6.03 -1.20
N ASN A 119 21.69 -6.14 -1.82
CA ASN A 119 20.81 -7.30 -1.76
C ASN A 119 20.48 -7.74 -0.32
N PRO A 120 19.88 -6.87 0.53
CA PRO A 120 19.56 -7.22 1.90
C PRO A 120 18.56 -8.38 1.96
N ALA A 121 18.93 -9.45 2.66
CA ALA A 121 18.09 -10.62 2.90
C ALA A 121 17.97 -10.88 4.41
N PRO A 122 17.03 -10.21 5.10
CA PRO A 122 16.83 -10.36 6.53
C PRO A 122 16.07 -11.66 6.85
N VAL A 123 16.49 -12.34 7.93
CA VAL A 123 15.85 -13.53 8.47
C VAL A 123 15.70 -13.38 9.98
N ALA A 124 14.47 -13.52 10.49
CA ALA A 124 14.21 -13.55 11.92
C ALA A 124 14.29 -14.99 12.44
N ASP A 125 15.07 -15.22 13.48
CA ASP A 125 15.22 -16.51 14.16
C ASP A 125 14.70 -16.38 15.60
N TYR A 126 13.76 -17.27 15.94
CA TYR A 126 13.14 -17.40 17.27
C TYR A 126 13.41 -18.76 17.90
N THR A 127 14.31 -19.54 17.32
CA THR A 127 14.55 -20.93 17.74
C THR A 127 15.65 -21.08 18.78
N ASP A 128 16.54 -20.10 18.89
CA ASP A 128 17.64 -20.13 19.84
C ASP A 128 17.20 -19.61 21.22
N PRO A 129 17.24 -20.46 22.26
CA PRO A 129 16.79 -20.09 23.60
C PRO A 129 17.69 -19.03 24.27
N THR A 130 18.91 -18.82 23.78
CA THR A 130 19.79 -17.74 24.28
C THR A 130 19.33 -16.35 23.85
N PHE A 131 18.43 -16.26 22.86
CA PHE A 131 17.80 -15.04 22.37
C PHE A 131 16.28 -15.12 22.50
N PRO A 132 15.72 -15.03 23.72
CA PRO A 132 14.28 -15.26 23.95
C PRO A 132 13.38 -14.24 23.25
N GLN A 133 13.91 -13.08 22.85
CA GLN A 133 13.23 -12.07 22.04
C GLN A 133 13.39 -12.31 20.54
N GLY A 134 14.13 -13.36 20.16
CA GLY A 134 14.55 -13.60 18.78
C GLY A 134 15.78 -12.76 18.39
N ARG A 135 16.34 -13.10 17.25
CA ARG A 135 17.44 -12.36 16.61
C ARG A 135 17.18 -12.23 15.11
N ILE A 136 17.88 -11.29 14.48
CA ILE A 136 17.79 -11.06 13.04
C ILE A 136 19.16 -11.28 12.43
N PHE A 137 19.23 -12.22 11.50
CA PHE A 137 20.34 -12.34 10.58
C PHE A 137 20.07 -11.48 9.37
N LEU A 138 21.05 -10.68 8.97
CA LEU A 138 21.03 -9.92 7.74
C LEU A 138 22.11 -10.46 6.81
N PHE A 139 21.71 -11.17 5.76
CA PHE A 139 22.60 -11.57 4.69
C PHE A 139 22.62 -10.47 3.63
N TYR A 140 23.78 -10.22 3.05
CA TYR A 140 23.97 -9.24 1.99
C TYR A 140 25.26 -9.53 1.22
N ASN A 141 25.43 -8.94 0.06
CA ASN A 141 26.70 -8.96 -0.66
C ASN A 141 27.45 -7.64 -0.51
N THR A 142 28.75 -7.67 -0.77
CA THR A 142 29.60 -6.48 -0.83
C THR A 142 30.62 -6.59 -1.96
N GLY A 143 31.01 -5.46 -2.53
CA GLY A 143 32.01 -5.37 -3.60
C GLY A 143 31.58 -4.42 -4.71
N ASN A 144 32.52 -4.07 -5.59
CA ASN A 144 32.26 -3.20 -6.74
C ASN A 144 32.71 -3.89 -8.07
N ASN A 145 32.76 -5.20 -8.10
CA ASN A 145 33.13 -5.92 -9.29
C ASN A 145 31.90 -6.19 -10.17
N HIS A 146 32.03 -5.94 -11.47
CA HIS A 146 31.09 -6.45 -12.43
C HIS A 146 31.12 -7.97 -12.40
N GLU A 147 29.95 -8.59 -12.41
CA GLU A 147 29.84 -10.02 -12.67
C GLU A 147 30.33 -10.24 -14.10
N GLY A 148 31.43 -10.94 -14.25
CA GLY A 148 32.05 -11.27 -15.53
C GLY A 148 31.43 -12.50 -16.15
#